data_1695f0b0a353f63490a033996f99af05
#
_entry.id   1695f0b0a353f63490a033996f99af05
#
_cell.length_a   1.000
_cell.length_b   1.000
_cell.length_c   1.000
_cell.angle_alpha   90.00
_cell.angle_beta   90.00
_cell.angle_gamma   90.00
#
_symmetry.space_group_name_H-M   'P 1'
#
loop_
_entity.id
_entity.type
_entity.pdbx_description
1 polymer ?
#
loop_
_entity_poly.entity_id
_entity_poly.type
_entity_poly.pdbx_seq_one_letter_code
_entity_poly.pdbx_strand_id
1 'polypeptide(L)'
;MSTFNIQSIIRVGHSSGAIMRKPESMAHRSSLWRKTRHSVVIALATFTLSLGWAGNSAAQQPATFKTPEAAATAMVEALAGEGFDALLKLLGSDFEEELKGGDETAARVQLDKVLAAAKAFNGLRSDGEDRRIMLLGTNVWPMPFPITRKDGRWSFDTAAGIEEVVNRRIGRNELNAISVARAFILAQREYASVDRDGDEVREYATRIGSRAGKRDGLYWPADDENSAPSPFGPLVAEARSYFDDSEPGDPYQGYYFRVLTRQGLNPPGGRYDYVINNNMIGGFALLAFPADYGNSGIMTFVVSHQGKILQKDLGDNTEFIAGAMQEYDPDETWALVED
;
A
#
# COMPACT_ATOMS: atom_id res chain seq x y z
N MET A 1 20.51 -8.59 12.81
CA MET A 1 20.77 -7.60 11.73
C MET A 1 19.46 -6.86 11.50
N SER A 2 19.35 -5.64 12.04
CA SER A 2 18.08 -4.88 12.00
C SER A 2 17.94 -4.28 10.63
N THR A 3 17.03 -4.81 9.81
CA THR A 3 16.62 -4.20 8.54
C THR A 3 15.89 -2.91 8.83
N PHE A 4 16.45 -1.82 8.37
CA PHE A 4 15.89 -0.48 8.46
C PHE A 4 14.58 -0.45 7.65
N ASN A 5 13.45 -0.59 8.33
CA ASN A 5 12.14 -0.67 7.69
C ASN A 5 11.53 0.73 7.56
N ILE A 6 11.62 1.32 6.37
CA ILE A 6 11.07 2.64 6.04
C ILE A 6 9.56 2.53 5.70
N GLN A 7 8.87 1.57 6.31
CA GLN A 7 7.46 1.32 5.99
C GLN A 7 6.46 2.41 6.42
N SER A 8 6.92 3.49 7.01
CA SER A 8 6.01 4.39 7.71
C SER A 8 5.99 5.84 7.21
N ILE A 9 6.52 6.16 6.04
CA ILE A 9 6.44 7.55 5.56
C ILE A 9 5.01 7.94 5.14
N ILE A 10 4.11 6.97 4.92
CA ILE A 10 2.69 7.26 4.66
C ILE A 10 1.83 6.19 5.33
N ARG A 11 1.44 6.39 6.56
CA ARG A 11 0.26 5.78 7.16
C ARG A 11 -0.84 6.84 7.20
N VAL A 12 -1.87 6.66 6.40
CA VAL A 12 -3.10 7.44 6.54
C VAL A 12 -3.71 7.05 7.88
N GLY A 13 -3.70 7.98 8.83
CA GLY A 13 -4.30 7.77 10.14
C GLY A 13 -5.81 7.85 10.04
N HIS A 14 -6.51 6.79 10.42
CA HIS A 14 -7.91 6.88 10.79
C HIS A 14 -7.97 7.25 12.27
N SER A 15 -8.40 8.49 12.57
CA SER A 15 -8.74 8.89 13.93
C SER A 15 -10.14 8.39 14.26
N SER A 16 -10.24 7.54 15.28
CA SER A 16 -11.49 7.17 15.94
C SER A 16 -12.10 8.37 16.64
N GLY A 17 -13.32 8.71 16.27
CA GLY A 17 -14.22 9.57 17.02
C GLY A 17 -15.64 9.09 16.84
N ALA A 18 -16.16 8.42 17.89
CA ALA A 18 -17.49 7.84 17.93
C ALA A 18 -18.59 8.90 17.76
N ILE A 19 -19.71 8.53 17.12
CA ILE A 19 -21.09 8.55 17.65
C ILE A 19 -22.04 7.99 16.56
N MET A 20 -22.86 7.05 16.99
CA MET A 20 -23.94 6.37 16.26
C MET A 20 -24.89 7.32 15.50
N ARG A 21 -25.29 6.92 14.29
CA ARG A 21 -26.71 6.84 13.85
C ARG A 21 -26.83 6.00 12.58
N LYS A 22 -27.84 5.12 12.57
CA LYS A 22 -28.22 4.13 11.57
C LYS A 22 -28.80 4.76 10.29
N PRO A 23 -28.98 3.97 9.22
CA PRO A 23 -28.76 4.37 7.83
C PRO A 23 -30.06 4.73 7.08
N GLU A 24 -29.94 5.61 6.13
CA GLU A 24 -30.91 5.70 5.01
C GLU A 24 -30.17 5.88 3.69
N SER A 25 -30.54 4.97 2.80
CA SER A 25 -30.54 5.01 1.34
C SER A 25 -29.35 5.58 0.57
N MET A 26 -28.76 4.69 -0.20
CA MET A 26 -27.91 4.95 -1.36
C MET A 26 -28.55 5.93 -2.36
N ALA A 27 -27.83 6.95 -2.71
CA ALA A 27 -27.94 7.59 -4.02
C ALA A 27 -26.62 8.26 -4.39
N HIS A 28 -25.98 7.70 -5.40
CA HIS A 28 -25.13 8.35 -6.40
C HIS A 28 -24.39 9.63 -6.00
N ARG A 29 -23.06 9.53 -5.90
CA ARG A 29 -22.16 10.63 -6.29
C ARG A 29 -20.97 10.10 -7.09
N SER A 30 -21.16 10.08 -8.39
CA SER A 30 -20.10 10.03 -9.38
C SER A 30 -19.31 11.32 -9.37
N SER A 31 -18.04 11.30 -9.00
CA SER A 31 -17.12 12.43 -9.22
C SER A 31 -16.55 12.32 -10.63
N LEU A 32 -17.09 13.17 -11.50
CA LEU A 32 -16.63 13.40 -12.86
C LEU A 32 -15.34 14.22 -12.84
N TRP A 33 -14.23 13.59 -13.16
CA TRP A 33 -13.07 14.28 -13.72
C TRP A 33 -13.19 14.23 -15.26
N ARG A 34 -13.80 15.26 -15.84
CA ARG A 34 -13.78 15.47 -17.29
C ARG A 34 -12.63 16.39 -17.67
N LYS A 35 -11.68 15.85 -18.42
CA LYS A 35 -10.86 16.63 -19.34
C LYS A 35 -11.78 17.23 -20.40
N THR A 36 -11.85 18.56 -20.50
CA THR A 36 -12.37 19.24 -21.70
C THR A 36 -11.34 20.27 -22.18
N ARG A 37 -10.73 19.94 -23.32
CA ARG A 37 -10.25 20.96 -24.25
C ARG A 37 -11.49 21.60 -24.89
N HIS A 38 -11.57 22.93 -25.01
CA HIS A 38 -11.95 23.64 -26.24
C HIS A 38 -11.96 25.16 -26.02
N SER A 39 -11.15 25.82 -26.81
CA SER A 39 -11.49 26.90 -27.77
C SER A 39 -11.92 28.27 -27.23
N VAL A 40 -11.06 29.17 -27.51
CA VAL A 40 -11.09 30.64 -27.54
C VAL A 40 -12.36 31.19 -28.18
N VAL A 41 -13.04 32.10 -27.49
CA VAL A 41 -13.80 33.21 -28.10
C VAL A 41 -13.48 34.46 -27.31
N ILE A 42 -12.93 35.44 -28.04
CA ILE A 42 -12.59 36.80 -27.60
C ILE A 42 -13.92 37.61 -27.50
N ALA A 43 -14.21 38.14 -26.32
CA ALA A 43 -15.13 39.25 -26.18
C ALA A 43 -14.47 40.31 -25.29
N LEU A 44 -14.10 41.44 -25.88
CA LEU A 44 -13.74 42.64 -25.15
C LEU A 44 -14.92 43.19 -24.42
N ALA A 45 -14.84 43.28 -23.08
CA ALA A 45 -15.63 44.20 -22.31
C ALA A 45 -14.75 44.82 -21.24
N THR A 46 -14.50 46.11 -21.39
CA THR A 46 -13.87 46.99 -20.41
C THR A 46 -14.71 47.01 -19.12
N PHE A 47 -14.08 46.61 -18.01
CA PHE A 47 -14.63 46.90 -16.69
C PHE A 47 -13.51 47.30 -15.71
N THR A 48 -13.79 48.35 -15.02
CA THR A 48 -12.97 49.20 -14.16
C THR A 48 -12.31 48.47 -13.00
N LEU A 49 -11.08 48.91 -12.68
CA LEU A 49 -10.26 48.54 -11.49
C LEU A 49 -11.07 48.59 -10.20
N SER A 50 -11.14 47.44 -9.56
CA SER A 50 -11.20 47.36 -8.09
C SER A 50 -10.02 46.48 -7.66
N LEU A 51 -8.96 47.12 -7.07
CA LEU A 51 -7.88 46.42 -6.40
C LEU A 51 -8.45 45.65 -5.19
N GLY A 52 -8.85 44.43 -5.40
CA GLY A 52 -8.95 43.43 -4.37
C GLY A 52 -7.59 42.70 -4.29
N TRP A 53 -6.84 42.87 -3.24
CA TRP A 53 -5.76 41.99 -2.90
C TRP A 53 -6.33 40.59 -2.58
N ALA A 54 -6.56 39.80 -3.60
CA ALA A 54 -6.57 38.36 -3.44
C ALA A 54 -5.10 37.97 -3.27
N GLY A 55 -4.70 37.65 -2.04
CA GLY A 55 -3.42 37.05 -1.77
C GLY A 55 -3.35 35.72 -2.52
N ASN A 56 -2.79 35.75 -3.74
CA ASN A 56 -2.29 34.55 -4.40
C ASN A 56 -1.16 34.05 -3.50
N SER A 57 -1.40 33.03 -2.70
CA SER A 57 -0.32 32.16 -2.23
C SER A 57 0.24 31.47 -3.48
N ALA A 58 1.19 32.14 -4.14
CA ALA A 58 1.94 31.51 -5.21
C ALA A 58 2.63 30.29 -4.59
N ALA A 59 2.38 29.11 -5.15
CA ALA A 59 3.04 27.89 -4.76
C ALA A 59 4.57 28.12 -4.68
N GLN A 60 5.17 27.80 -3.56
CA GLN A 60 6.59 28.03 -3.33
C GLN A 60 7.39 27.04 -4.13
N GLN A 61 8.16 27.54 -5.14
CA GLN A 61 9.03 26.72 -5.95
C GLN A 61 10.15 26.09 -5.11
N PRO A 62 10.63 24.89 -5.46
CA PRO A 62 11.76 24.24 -4.78
C PRO A 62 13.00 25.14 -4.74
N ALA A 63 13.74 25.08 -3.64
CA ALA A 63 14.99 25.81 -3.49
C ALA A 63 16.03 25.36 -4.52
N THR A 64 16.83 26.31 -5.04
CA THR A 64 17.86 26.01 -6.03
C THR A 64 19.28 26.28 -5.52
N PHE A 65 20.24 25.44 -5.92
CA PHE A 65 21.62 25.43 -5.42
C PHE A 65 22.64 25.53 -6.56
N LYS A 66 23.85 25.94 -6.24
CA LYS A 66 24.97 25.99 -7.21
C LYS A 66 25.57 24.60 -7.44
N THR A 67 25.54 23.73 -6.43
CA THR A 67 26.10 22.38 -6.47
C THR A 67 25.13 21.38 -5.85
N PRO A 68 25.19 20.09 -6.22
CA PRO A 68 24.33 19.07 -5.63
C PRO A 68 24.70 18.79 -4.16
N GLU A 69 25.95 19.02 -3.76
CA GLU A 69 26.40 18.90 -2.37
C GLU A 69 25.72 19.95 -1.48
N ALA A 70 25.56 21.19 -1.97
CA ALA A 70 24.83 22.23 -1.25
C ALA A 70 23.34 21.87 -1.07
N ALA A 71 22.72 21.22 -2.05
CA ALA A 71 21.35 20.70 -1.92
C ALA A 71 21.28 19.58 -0.89
N ALA A 72 22.23 18.65 -0.90
CA ALA A 72 22.29 17.56 0.08
C ALA A 72 22.48 18.07 1.52
N THR A 73 23.35 19.06 1.71
CA THR A 73 23.54 19.73 3.02
C THR A 73 22.24 20.39 3.49
N ALA A 74 21.56 21.13 2.61
CA ALA A 74 20.29 21.77 2.91
C ALA A 74 19.19 20.76 3.30
N MET A 75 19.19 19.56 2.71
CA MET A 75 18.26 18.49 3.10
C MET A 75 18.53 18.00 4.53
N VAL A 76 19.79 17.79 4.90
CA VAL A 76 20.13 17.35 6.28
C VAL A 76 19.75 18.45 7.29
N GLU A 77 19.95 19.71 6.95
CA GLU A 77 19.54 20.86 7.78
C GLU A 77 18.00 20.95 7.90
N ALA A 78 17.27 20.76 6.79
CA ALA A 78 15.82 20.78 6.79
C ALA A 78 15.22 19.63 7.62
N LEU A 79 15.81 18.43 7.54
CA LEU A 79 15.41 17.27 8.36
C LEU A 79 15.67 17.51 9.86
N ALA A 80 16.71 18.27 10.21
CA ALA A 80 17.05 18.61 11.59
C ALA A 80 16.17 19.72 12.18
N GLY A 81 15.42 20.45 11.35
CA GLY A 81 14.50 21.50 11.77
C GLY A 81 13.27 20.98 12.51
N GLU A 82 12.60 21.87 13.25
CA GLU A 82 11.30 21.58 13.84
C GLU A 82 10.19 21.76 12.80
N GLY A 83 9.32 20.76 12.63
CA GLY A 83 8.20 20.80 11.70
C GLY A 83 8.57 20.60 10.23
N PHE A 84 7.62 20.89 9.33
CA PHE A 84 7.73 20.67 7.88
C PHE A 84 8.16 21.88 7.08
N ASP A 85 8.16 23.10 7.67
CA ASP A 85 8.40 24.36 6.94
C ASP A 85 9.75 24.39 6.21
N ALA A 86 10.81 23.87 6.82
CA ALA A 86 12.13 23.80 6.20
C ALA A 86 12.15 22.85 5.01
N LEU A 87 11.45 21.72 5.11
CA LEU A 87 11.29 20.76 4.03
C LEU A 87 10.44 21.31 2.90
N LEU A 88 9.34 22.02 3.19
CA LEU A 88 8.50 22.68 2.19
C LEU A 88 9.22 23.77 1.44
N LYS A 89 10.08 24.56 2.15
CA LYS A 89 10.97 25.53 1.47
C LYS A 89 11.96 24.87 0.53
N LEU A 90 12.44 23.69 0.89
CA LEU A 90 13.41 22.94 0.10
C LEU A 90 12.78 22.25 -1.10
N LEU A 91 11.66 21.58 -0.88
CA LEU A 91 10.98 20.71 -1.84
C LEU A 91 9.89 21.41 -2.66
N GLY A 92 9.44 22.60 -2.22
CA GLY A 92 8.27 23.28 -2.77
C GLY A 92 6.99 22.92 -2.01
N SER A 93 5.98 23.78 -2.12
CA SER A 93 4.71 23.61 -1.40
C SER A 93 3.63 22.89 -2.21
N ASP A 94 3.87 22.58 -3.49
CA ASP A 94 2.88 21.94 -4.37
C ASP A 94 2.48 20.53 -3.91
N PHE A 95 3.32 19.89 -3.09
CA PHE A 95 3.15 18.54 -2.58
C PHE A 95 3.08 18.50 -1.05
N GLU A 96 2.58 19.57 -0.43
CA GLU A 96 2.55 19.70 1.03
C GLU A 96 1.70 18.61 1.67
N GLU A 97 0.54 18.28 1.10
CA GLU A 97 -0.35 17.24 1.60
C GLU A 97 0.29 15.85 1.55
N GLU A 98 0.96 15.54 0.42
CA GLU A 98 1.66 14.27 0.24
C GLU A 98 2.88 14.14 1.16
N LEU A 99 3.59 15.26 1.42
CA LEU A 99 4.77 15.28 2.28
C LEU A 99 4.40 15.18 3.77
N LYS A 100 3.31 15.83 4.21
CA LYS A 100 2.84 15.78 5.59
C LYS A 100 2.09 14.49 5.91
N GLY A 101 1.35 13.96 4.93
CA GLY A 101 0.45 12.83 5.15
C GLY A 101 -0.70 13.15 6.10
N GLY A 102 -1.51 12.14 6.44
CA GLY A 102 -2.67 12.31 7.34
C GLY A 102 -2.34 12.34 8.84
N ASP A 103 -1.13 11.91 9.23
CA ASP A 103 -0.66 11.87 10.62
C ASP A 103 0.73 12.53 10.70
N GLU A 104 0.73 13.81 11.10
CA GLU A 104 1.95 14.61 11.20
C GLU A 104 2.92 14.06 12.27
N THR A 105 2.41 13.47 13.35
CA THR A 105 3.24 12.87 14.41
C THR A 105 3.97 11.64 13.89
N ALA A 106 3.25 10.75 13.20
CA ALA A 106 3.86 9.58 12.58
C ALA A 106 4.87 9.96 11.48
N ALA A 107 4.55 10.97 10.66
CA ALA A 107 5.46 11.51 9.66
C ALA A 107 6.74 12.05 10.30
N ARG A 108 6.64 12.79 11.42
CA ARG A 108 7.81 13.31 12.13
C ARG A 108 8.72 12.18 12.63
N VAL A 109 8.17 11.14 13.24
CA VAL A 109 8.95 9.96 13.67
C VAL A 109 9.74 9.34 12.51
N GLN A 110 9.19 9.37 11.30
CA GLN A 110 9.91 8.85 10.12
C GLN A 110 11.02 9.80 9.67
N LEU A 111 10.76 11.10 9.66
CA LEU A 111 11.79 12.09 9.34
C LEU A 111 12.97 12.01 10.30
N ASP A 112 12.72 11.76 11.61
CA ASP A 112 13.77 11.55 12.59
C ASP A 112 14.65 10.34 12.30
N LYS A 113 14.07 9.23 11.80
CA LYS A 113 14.82 8.06 11.33
C LYS A 113 15.67 8.37 10.09
N VAL A 114 15.11 9.14 9.14
CA VAL A 114 15.84 9.58 7.95
C VAL A 114 16.98 10.51 8.35
N LEU A 115 16.76 11.45 9.28
CA LEU A 115 17.80 12.33 9.84
C LEU A 115 18.91 11.52 10.53
N ALA A 116 18.55 10.53 11.36
CA ALA A 116 19.54 9.69 12.03
C ALA A 116 20.39 8.94 11.00
N ALA A 117 19.79 8.41 9.93
CA ALA A 117 20.52 7.78 8.83
C ALA A 117 21.43 8.79 8.11
N ALA A 118 20.93 10.00 7.80
CA ALA A 118 21.71 11.05 7.13
C ALA A 118 22.90 11.53 7.97
N LYS A 119 22.76 11.57 9.29
CA LYS A 119 23.86 11.88 10.22
C LYS A 119 24.90 10.77 10.30
N ALA A 120 24.48 9.51 10.20
CA ALA A 120 25.40 8.36 10.21
C ALA A 120 26.25 8.30 8.93
N PHE A 121 25.63 8.55 7.80
CA PHE A 121 26.29 8.67 6.49
C PHE A 121 25.37 9.40 5.54
N ASN A 122 25.92 10.32 4.75
CA ASN A 122 25.28 10.88 3.57
C ASN A 122 26.31 11.04 2.46
N GLY A 123 25.95 10.66 1.26
CA GLY A 123 26.78 10.73 0.08
C GLY A 123 25.94 10.94 -1.16
N LEU A 124 26.58 11.30 -2.27
CA LEU A 124 25.93 11.48 -3.56
C LEU A 124 26.42 10.45 -4.56
N ARG A 125 25.51 9.76 -5.21
CA ARG A 125 25.76 8.89 -6.36
C ARG A 125 25.35 9.61 -7.63
N SER A 126 26.22 9.62 -8.65
CA SER A 126 25.86 10.10 -9.97
C SER A 126 24.86 9.16 -10.65
N ASP A 127 23.85 9.73 -11.28
CA ASP A 127 22.84 9.05 -12.08
C ASP A 127 22.69 9.84 -13.41
N GLY A 128 23.75 9.78 -14.25
CA GLY A 128 23.94 10.64 -15.41
C GLY A 128 24.59 11.98 -15.07
N GLU A 129 24.60 12.91 -16.04
CA GLU A 129 25.27 14.21 -15.88
C GLU A 129 24.49 15.17 -14.98
N ASP A 130 23.17 15.20 -15.11
CA ASP A 130 22.29 16.19 -14.50
C ASP A 130 21.42 15.64 -13.35
N ARG A 131 21.76 14.43 -12.84
CA ARG A 131 21.01 13.80 -11.76
C ARG A 131 21.96 13.22 -10.72
N ARG A 132 21.60 13.39 -9.45
CA ARG A 132 22.28 12.82 -8.29
C ARG A 132 21.25 12.18 -7.36
N ILE A 133 21.62 11.05 -6.77
CA ILE A 133 20.83 10.35 -5.76
C ILE A 133 21.58 10.45 -4.44
N MET A 134 20.92 10.98 -3.41
CA MET A 134 21.47 11.04 -2.07
C MET A 134 21.38 9.64 -1.44
N LEU A 135 22.50 9.15 -0.91
CA LEU A 135 22.61 7.85 -0.22
C LEU A 135 22.74 8.10 1.28
N LEU A 136 21.91 7.44 2.09
CA LEU A 136 21.83 7.67 3.53
C LEU A 136 22.11 6.38 4.33
N GLY A 137 22.75 6.58 5.49
CA GLY A 137 22.98 5.53 6.47
C GLY A 137 24.02 4.51 6.05
N THR A 138 24.39 3.62 6.96
CA THR A 138 25.38 2.56 6.74
C THR A 138 24.99 1.56 5.66
N ASN A 139 23.69 1.44 5.38
CA ASN A 139 23.15 0.59 4.33
C ASN A 139 23.09 1.29 2.95
N VAL A 140 23.64 2.52 2.84
CA VAL A 140 23.66 3.34 1.61
C VAL A 140 22.29 3.42 0.94
N TRP A 141 21.24 3.62 1.74
CA TRP A 141 19.86 3.68 1.28
C TRP A 141 19.64 4.88 0.34
N PRO A 142 19.15 4.66 -0.88
CA PRO A 142 18.90 5.74 -1.82
C PRO A 142 17.65 6.53 -1.41
N MET A 143 17.84 7.84 -1.14
CA MET A 143 16.74 8.75 -0.88
C MET A 143 15.83 8.87 -2.10
N PRO A 144 14.48 8.86 -1.94
CA PRO A 144 13.56 8.86 -3.08
C PRO A 144 13.57 10.17 -3.88
N PHE A 145 13.95 11.30 -3.28
CA PHE A 145 13.96 12.61 -3.92
C PHE A 145 15.29 12.83 -4.64
N PRO A 146 15.35 12.73 -5.98
CA PRO A 146 16.57 12.99 -6.72
C PRO A 146 16.89 14.49 -6.77
N ILE A 147 18.17 14.80 -6.86
CA ILE A 147 18.65 16.16 -7.08
C ILE A 147 18.96 16.30 -8.57
N THR A 148 18.28 17.19 -9.27
CA THR A 148 18.40 17.40 -10.72
C THR A 148 18.95 18.78 -11.04
N ARG A 149 19.69 18.89 -12.18
CA ARG A 149 20.22 20.15 -12.68
C ARG A 149 19.37 20.64 -13.85
N LYS A 150 18.84 21.85 -13.70
CA LYS A 150 18.13 22.57 -14.76
C LYS A 150 18.65 24.00 -14.83
N ASP A 151 18.95 24.51 -16.02
CA ASP A 151 19.46 25.84 -16.24
C ASP A 151 20.72 26.21 -15.41
N GLY A 152 21.63 25.21 -15.25
CA GLY A 152 22.85 25.34 -14.46
C GLY A 152 22.65 25.36 -12.92
N ARG A 153 21.45 25.15 -12.42
CA ARG A 153 21.11 25.12 -11.00
C ARG A 153 20.60 23.73 -10.59
N TRP A 154 20.91 23.33 -9.37
CA TRP A 154 20.47 22.08 -8.77
C TRP A 154 19.28 22.32 -7.85
N SER A 155 18.28 21.44 -7.92
CA SER A 155 17.11 21.42 -7.04
C SER A 155 16.63 19.98 -6.83
N PHE A 156 15.85 19.73 -5.79
CA PHE A 156 15.15 18.48 -5.68
C PHE A 156 14.02 18.40 -6.71
N ASP A 157 13.89 17.25 -7.33
CA ASP A 157 12.73 16.89 -8.17
C ASP A 157 11.69 16.22 -7.26
N THR A 158 10.81 17.05 -6.70
CA THR A 158 9.83 16.60 -5.71
C THR A 158 8.78 15.70 -6.34
N ALA A 159 8.35 16.00 -7.57
CA ALA A 159 7.37 15.16 -8.28
C ALA A 159 7.90 13.73 -8.49
N ALA A 160 9.14 13.61 -9.01
CA ALA A 160 9.78 12.31 -9.15
C ALA A 160 10.02 11.61 -7.78
N GLY A 161 10.26 12.39 -6.73
CA GLY A 161 10.42 11.87 -5.37
C GLY A 161 9.14 11.27 -4.80
N ILE A 162 8.01 11.93 -4.98
CA ILE A 162 6.68 11.43 -4.57
C ILE A 162 6.32 10.15 -5.35
N GLU A 163 6.54 10.17 -6.67
CA GLU A 163 6.32 8.98 -7.50
C GLU A 163 7.15 7.79 -7.02
N GLU A 164 8.43 8.00 -6.71
CA GLU A 164 9.31 6.95 -6.18
C GLU A 164 8.86 6.43 -4.81
N VAL A 165 8.33 7.29 -3.92
CA VAL A 165 7.76 6.89 -2.64
C VAL A 165 6.55 5.98 -2.85
N VAL A 166 5.65 6.34 -3.78
CA VAL A 166 4.48 5.52 -4.14
C VAL A 166 4.93 4.19 -4.72
N ASN A 167 5.85 4.19 -5.69
CA ASN A 167 6.36 2.98 -6.34
C ASN A 167 6.99 2.01 -5.33
N ARG A 168 7.78 2.52 -4.37
CA ARG A 168 8.36 1.70 -3.29
C ARG A 168 7.31 1.14 -2.34
N ARG A 169 6.24 1.89 -2.07
CA ARG A 169 5.11 1.41 -1.27
C ARG A 169 4.39 0.28 -1.99
N ILE A 170 4.03 0.48 -3.27
CA ILE A 170 3.40 -0.52 -4.12
C ILE A 170 4.23 -1.81 -4.12
N GLY A 171 5.52 -1.74 -4.48
CA GLY A 171 6.38 -2.91 -4.55
C GLY A 171 6.47 -3.67 -3.21
N ARG A 172 6.52 -2.97 -2.07
CA ARG A 172 6.49 -3.63 -0.75
C ARG A 172 5.18 -4.33 -0.48
N ASN A 173 4.07 -3.66 -0.75
CA ASN A 173 2.75 -4.21 -0.50
C ASN A 173 2.49 -5.44 -1.37
N GLU A 174 2.94 -5.43 -2.63
CA GLU A 174 2.87 -6.58 -3.54
C GLU A 174 3.71 -7.76 -3.05
N LEU A 175 4.96 -7.52 -2.63
CA LEU A 175 5.81 -8.56 -2.05
C LEU A 175 5.21 -9.13 -0.75
N ASN A 176 4.57 -8.30 0.07
CA ASN A 176 3.85 -8.75 1.25
C ASN A 176 2.62 -9.59 0.86
N ALA A 177 1.84 -9.18 -0.14
CA ALA A 177 0.69 -9.93 -0.63
C ALA A 177 1.10 -11.32 -1.15
N ILE A 178 2.21 -11.41 -1.89
CA ILE A 178 2.80 -12.68 -2.33
C ILE A 178 3.23 -13.54 -1.13
N SER A 179 3.85 -12.92 -0.11
CA SER A 179 4.27 -13.63 1.11
C SER A 179 3.06 -14.16 1.89
N VAL A 180 1.99 -13.39 1.99
CA VAL A 180 0.71 -13.81 2.59
C VAL A 180 0.11 -14.97 1.80
N ALA A 181 0.12 -14.93 0.46
CA ALA A 181 -0.39 -16.01 -0.37
C ALA A 181 0.40 -17.32 -0.16
N ARG A 182 1.73 -17.25 -0.02
CA ARG A 182 2.57 -18.41 0.32
C ARG A 182 2.25 -18.95 1.72
N ALA A 183 2.14 -18.06 2.71
CA ALA A 183 1.77 -18.42 4.07
C ALA A 183 0.38 -19.06 4.14
N PHE A 184 -0.58 -18.55 3.37
CA PHE A 184 -1.94 -19.08 3.27
C PHE A 184 -1.96 -20.55 2.84
N ILE A 185 -1.15 -20.95 1.85
CA ILE A 185 -1.07 -22.34 1.39
C ILE A 185 -0.58 -23.25 2.54
N LEU A 186 0.43 -22.81 3.28
CA LEU A 186 0.99 -23.59 4.39
C LEU A 186 -0.02 -23.69 5.55
N ALA A 187 -0.67 -22.57 5.89
CA ALA A 187 -1.68 -22.53 6.93
C ALA A 187 -2.89 -23.41 6.61
N GLN A 188 -3.35 -23.44 5.36
CA GLN A 188 -4.44 -24.30 4.91
C GLN A 188 -4.10 -25.79 5.07
N ARG A 189 -2.88 -26.18 4.71
CA ARG A 189 -2.41 -27.57 4.87
C ARG A 189 -2.30 -27.97 6.33
N GLU A 190 -1.82 -27.08 7.19
CA GLU A 190 -1.76 -27.30 8.62
C GLU A 190 -3.17 -27.38 9.22
N TYR A 191 -4.07 -26.47 8.85
CA TYR A 191 -5.46 -26.48 9.30
C TYR A 191 -6.13 -27.81 9.01
N ALA A 192 -6.00 -28.30 7.78
CA ALA A 192 -6.58 -29.58 7.34
C ALA A 192 -5.86 -30.83 7.88
N SER A 193 -4.78 -30.70 8.64
CA SER A 193 -4.10 -31.84 9.24
C SER A 193 -4.86 -32.43 10.43
N VAL A 194 -5.79 -31.68 11.03
CA VAL A 194 -6.55 -32.03 12.21
C VAL A 194 -8.03 -31.73 11.95
N ASP A 195 -8.92 -32.66 12.39
CA ASP A 195 -10.34 -32.37 12.50
C ASP A 195 -10.54 -31.33 13.62
N ARG A 196 -11.12 -30.18 13.30
CA ARG A 196 -11.18 -29.01 14.20
C ARG A 196 -12.56 -28.74 14.76
N ASP A 197 -13.58 -29.32 14.18
CA ASP A 197 -14.99 -29.17 14.63
C ASP A 197 -15.64 -30.47 15.13
N GLY A 198 -14.91 -31.59 14.98
CA GLY A 198 -15.30 -32.89 15.57
C GLY A 198 -16.33 -33.66 14.75
N ASP A 199 -16.40 -33.37 13.43
CA ASP A 199 -17.32 -34.07 12.51
C ASP A 199 -16.68 -35.28 11.81
N GLU A 200 -15.45 -35.66 12.21
CA GLU A 200 -14.62 -36.74 11.66
C GLU A 200 -14.10 -36.48 10.24
N VAL A 201 -14.23 -35.23 9.71
CA VAL A 201 -13.69 -34.79 8.41
C VAL A 201 -12.55 -33.83 8.62
N ARG A 202 -11.46 -34.01 7.87
CA ARG A 202 -10.38 -33.04 7.77
C ARG A 202 -10.64 -32.12 6.59
N GLU A 203 -10.81 -30.85 6.88
CA GLU A 203 -11.17 -29.83 5.91
C GLU A 203 -10.24 -28.61 5.93
N TYR A 204 -10.27 -27.82 4.88
CA TYR A 204 -9.62 -26.52 4.81
C TYR A 204 -10.49 -25.42 5.42
N ALA A 205 -9.88 -24.37 5.92
CA ALA A 205 -10.59 -23.23 6.47
C ALA A 205 -11.24 -22.38 5.38
N THR A 206 -12.52 -22.06 5.54
CA THR A 206 -13.29 -21.21 4.61
C THR A 206 -13.04 -19.71 4.81
N ARG A 207 -12.26 -19.32 5.82
CA ARG A 207 -11.96 -17.93 6.19
C ARG A 207 -10.55 -17.78 6.75
N ILE A 208 -10.03 -16.56 6.73
CA ILE A 208 -8.74 -16.27 7.34
C ILE A 208 -8.90 -16.11 8.85
N GLY A 209 -9.64 -15.12 9.32
CA GLY A 209 -9.91 -14.93 10.74
C GLY A 209 -11.04 -15.81 11.24
N SER A 210 -10.86 -16.44 12.42
CA SER A 210 -11.91 -17.22 13.10
C SER A 210 -12.97 -16.32 13.72
N ARG A 211 -14.19 -16.80 13.82
CA ARG A 211 -15.23 -16.15 14.62
C ARG A 211 -14.85 -16.17 16.10
N ALA A 212 -15.31 -15.18 16.84
CA ALA A 212 -15.05 -15.09 18.29
C ALA A 212 -15.40 -16.40 19.01
N GLY A 213 -14.45 -16.92 19.78
CA GLY A 213 -14.60 -18.17 20.53
C GLY A 213 -14.62 -19.45 19.68
N LYS A 214 -14.28 -19.37 18.37
CA LYS A 214 -14.21 -20.52 17.46
C LYS A 214 -12.81 -20.64 16.85
N ARG A 215 -12.53 -21.81 16.27
CA ARG A 215 -11.31 -22.10 15.50
C ARG A 215 -11.67 -22.51 14.07
N ASP A 216 -12.59 -21.75 13.45
CA ASP A 216 -13.17 -22.01 12.13
C ASP A 216 -12.51 -21.18 11.01
N GLY A 217 -11.34 -20.64 11.26
CA GLY A 217 -10.48 -19.92 10.32
C GLY A 217 -9.02 -20.25 10.55
N LEU A 218 -8.14 -19.68 9.74
CA LEU A 218 -6.69 -19.91 9.81
C LEU A 218 -6.01 -19.17 10.96
N TYR A 219 -6.64 -18.11 11.46
CA TYR A 219 -6.14 -17.28 12.54
C TYR A 219 -7.14 -17.16 13.67
N TRP A 220 -6.66 -17.29 14.91
CA TRP A 220 -7.34 -16.95 16.17
C TRP A 220 -6.29 -16.43 17.15
N PRO A 221 -6.64 -15.47 18.01
CA PRO A 221 -5.75 -15.02 19.08
C PRO A 221 -5.45 -16.16 20.04
N ALA A 222 -4.26 -16.15 20.64
CA ALA A 222 -3.94 -17.13 21.69
C ALA A 222 -4.69 -16.73 22.98
N ASP A 223 -5.52 -17.61 23.50
CA ASP A 223 -6.27 -17.37 24.73
C ASP A 223 -5.38 -17.40 25.98
N ASP A 224 -4.31 -18.22 25.94
CA ASP A 224 -3.26 -18.34 26.97
C ASP A 224 -1.98 -18.95 26.38
N GLU A 225 -0.90 -19.04 27.20
CA GLU A 225 0.40 -19.60 26.80
C GLU A 225 0.32 -21.10 26.42
N ASN A 226 -0.73 -21.82 26.81
CA ASN A 226 -0.94 -23.24 26.52
C ASN A 226 -1.90 -23.46 25.33
N SER A 227 -2.47 -22.41 24.79
CA SER A 227 -3.34 -22.50 23.61
C SER A 227 -2.56 -22.95 22.39
N ALA A 228 -3.10 -23.90 21.63
CA ALA A 228 -2.52 -24.28 20.34
C ALA A 228 -2.47 -23.04 19.42
N PRO A 229 -1.29 -22.71 18.84
CA PRO A 229 -1.16 -21.57 17.97
C PRO A 229 -2.06 -21.73 16.72
N SER A 230 -2.58 -20.63 16.21
CA SER A 230 -3.30 -20.65 14.94
C SER A 230 -2.34 -20.95 13.77
N PRO A 231 -2.77 -21.71 12.75
CA PRO A 231 -1.90 -22.06 11.61
C PRO A 231 -1.28 -20.86 10.91
N PHE A 232 -2.00 -19.76 10.86
CA PHE A 232 -1.55 -18.54 10.16
C PHE A 232 -0.72 -17.60 11.06
N GLY A 233 -0.91 -17.66 12.39
CA GLY A 233 -0.26 -16.76 13.35
C GLY A 233 1.25 -16.72 13.28
N PRO A 234 2.00 -17.85 13.28
CA PRO A 234 3.46 -17.88 13.16
C PRO A 234 3.97 -17.36 11.81
N LEU A 235 3.20 -17.54 10.73
CA LEU A 235 3.58 -17.19 9.36
C LEU A 235 3.38 -15.72 9.06
N VAL A 236 2.54 -15.03 9.83
CA VAL A 236 2.23 -13.61 9.73
C VAL A 236 2.38 -12.90 11.08
N ALA A 237 3.42 -13.27 11.83
CA ALA A 237 3.64 -12.76 13.19
C ALA A 237 3.68 -11.22 13.27
N GLU A 238 4.15 -10.55 12.21
CA GLU A 238 4.11 -9.08 12.09
C GLU A 238 2.69 -8.53 11.83
N ALA A 239 1.75 -9.39 11.42
CA ALA A 239 0.35 -9.06 11.16
C ALA A 239 -0.54 -9.25 12.40
N ARG A 240 0.00 -9.70 13.53
CA ARG A 240 -0.78 -10.03 14.72
C ARG A 240 -1.63 -8.86 15.20
N SER A 241 -1.04 -7.66 15.33
CA SER A 241 -1.77 -6.46 15.72
C SER A 241 -2.88 -6.08 14.74
N TYR A 242 -2.70 -6.39 13.45
CA TYR A 242 -3.72 -6.15 12.45
C TYR A 242 -4.94 -7.07 12.64
N PHE A 243 -4.72 -8.38 12.84
CA PHE A 243 -5.81 -9.33 13.01
C PHE A 243 -6.51 -9.19 14.37
N ASP A 244 -5.82 -8.68 15.40
CA ASP A 244 -6.39 -8.43 16.72
C ASP A 244 -7.17 -7.11 16.79
N ASP A 245 -6.75 -6.07 16.04
CA ASP A 245 -7.26 -4.70 16.15
C ASP A 245 -8.10 -4.25 14.94
N SER A 246 -8.10 -4.99 13.81
CA SER A 246 -8.83 -4.60 12.60
C SER A 246 -10.24 -5.17 12.54
N GLU A 247 -11.15 -4.39 11.94
CA GLU A 247 -12.48 -4.89 11.60
C GLU A 247 -12.38 -5.94 10.46
N PRO A 248 -13.25 -6.96 10.46
CA PRO A 248 -13.30 -7.91 9.36
C PRO A 248 -13.56 -7.21 8.03
N GLY A 249 -12.59 -7.27 7.12
CA GLY A 249 -12.66 -6.63 5.80
C GLY A 249 -11.75 -5.43 5.61
N ASP A 250 -11.00 -5.01 6.63
CA ASP A 250 -9.96 -3.98 6.46
C ASP A 250 -8.79 -4.48 5.60
N PRO A 251 -8.11 -3.58 4.85
CA PRO A 251 -6.98 -3.99 4.05
C PRO A 251 -5.74 -4.24 4.91
N TYR A 252 -5.08 -5.38 4.74
CA TYR A 252 -3.80 -5.66 5.36
C TYR A 252 -2.66 -5.24 4.44
N GLN A 253 -1.79 -4.34 4.92
CA GLN A 253 -0.65 -3.80 4.16
C GLN A 253 -1.03 -3.35 2.73
N GLY A 254 -2.16 -2.65 2.62
CA GLY A 254 -2.65 -2.11 1.37
C GLY A 254 -3.37 -3.11 0.46
N TYR A 255 -3.64 -4.34 0.93
CA TYR A 255 -4.32 -5.38 0.18
C TYR A 255 -5.52 -5.95 0.91
N TYR A 256 -6.59 -6.21 0.18
CA TYR A 256 -7.70 -7.04 0.62
C TYR A 256 -7.42 -8.51 0.29
N PHE A 257 -7.82 -9.40 1.19
CA PHE A 257 -7.67 -10.84 1.03
C PHE A 257 -9.02 -11.55 1.17
N ARG A 258 -9.31 -12.46 0.24
CA ARG A 258 -10.57 -13.21 0.26
C ARG A 258 -10.34 -14.67 -0.12
N VAL A 259 -10.84 -15.57 0.73
CA VAL A 259 -10.88 -17.01 0.44
C VAL A 259 -11.94 -17.26 -0.63
N LEU A 260 -11.58 -18.00 -1.67
CA LEU A 260 -12.48 -18.47 -2.71
C LEU A 260 -12.77 -19.95 -2.49
N THR A 261 -14.04 -20.31 -2.51
CA THR A 261 -14.53 -21.66 -2.16
C THR A 261 -14.89 -22.52 -3.36
N ARG A 262 -14.57 -22.04 -4.58
CA ARG A 262 -14.81 -22.76 -5.84
C ARG A 262 -13.83 -22.34 -6.92
N GLN A 263 -13.71 -23.16 -7.96
CA GLN A 263 -13.00 -22.79 -9.18
C GLN A 263 -13.92 -22.75 -10.39
N GLY A 264 -13.47 -21.99 -11.40
CA GLY A 264 -14.15 -21.84 -12.68
C GLY A 264 -13.70 -22.87 -13.73
N LEU A 265 -13.87 -22.53 -15.00
CA LEU A 265 -13.64 -23.46 -16.12
C LEU A 265 -12.17 -23.53 -16.56
N ASN A 266 -11.40 -22.46 -16.39
CA ASN A 266 -10.04 -22.36 -16.94
C ASN A 266 -9.01 -23.25 -16.20
N PRO A 267 -9.04 -23.37 -14.85
CA PRO A 267 -8.08 -24.22 -14.16
C PRO A 267 -8.25 -25.72 -14.48
N PRO A 268 -7.17 -26.51 -14.34
CA PRO A 268 -7.26 -27.96 -14.50
C PRO A 268 -8.34 -28.57 -13.62
N GLY A 269 -9.13 -29.48 -14.19
CA GLY A 269 -10.28 -30.11 -13.54
C GLY A 269 -11.63 -29.44 -13.81
N GLY A 270 -11.61 -28.23 -14.43
CA GLY A 270 -12.82 -27.49 -14.76
C GLY A 270 -13.56 -26.94 -13.55
N ARG A 271 -14.82 -26.57 -13.73
CA ARG A 271 -15.63 -25.93 -12.67
C ARG A 271 -16.10 -26.94 -11.62
N TYR A 272 -15.81 -26.66 -10.35
CA TYR A 272 -16.38 -27.38 -9.19
C TYR A 272 -16.27 -26.54 -7.92
N ASP A 273 -17.11 -26.89 -6.93
CA ASP A 273 -17.06 -26.29 -5.61
C ASP A 273 -16.01 -26.99 -4.75
N TYR A 274 -15.25 -26.22 -3.97
CA TYR A 274 -14.32 -26.76 -2.98
C TYR A 274 -15.03 -27.22 -1.71
N VAL A 275 -16.23 -26.68 -1.44
CA VAL A 275 -17.08 -27.08 -0.30
C VAL A 275 -18.03 -28.19 -0.74
N ILE A 276 -17.91 -29.34 -0.10
CA ILE A 276 -18.70 -30.56 -0.35
C ILE A 276 -19.31 -30.97 0.98
N ASN A 277 -20.64 -31.08 1.04
CA ASN A 277 -21.38 -31.40 2.27
C ASN A 277 -21.01 -30.48 3.47
N ASN A 278 -20.87 -29.20 3.24
CA ASN A 278 -20.44 -28.15 4.16
C ASN A 278 -18.95 -28.14 4.54
N ASN A 279 -18.14 -29.12 4.12
CA ASN A 279 -16.73 -29.24 4.44
C ASN A 279 -15.89 -28.83 3.22
N MET A 280 -14.92 -27.92 3.39
CA MET A 280 -14.05 -27.50 2.31
C MET A 280 -12.92 -28.52 2.09
N ILE A 281 -13.23 -29.57 1.32
CA ILE A 281 -12.34 -30.71 1.06
C ILE A 281 -11.89 -30.84 -0.39
N GLY A 282 -12.54 -30.15 -1.33
CA GLY A 282 -12.21 -30.20 -2.75
C GLY A 282 -10.99 -29.34 -3.13
N GLY A 283 -10.55 -28.47 -2.25
CA GLY A 283 -9.44 -27.53 -2.48
C GLY A 283 -9.67 -26.21 -1.77
N PHE A 284 -8.85 -25.20 -2.10
CA PHE A 284 -8.98 -23.84 -1.61
C PHE A 284 -8.35 -22.87 -2.59
N ALA A 285 -8.74 -21.60 -2.55
CA ALA A 285 -8.03 -20.54 -3.22
C ALA A 285 -8.09 -19.23 -2.43
N LEU A 286 -7.18 -18.32 -2.75
CA LEU A 286 -7.11 -16.96 -2.19
C LEU A 286 -7.05 -15.97 -3.34
N LEU A 287 -7.79 -14.88 -3.19
CA LEU A 287 -7.69 -13.67 -3.99
C LEU A 287 -7.07 -12.58 -3.11
N ALA A 288 -6.07 -11.87 -3.64
CA ALA A 288 -5.51 -10.68 -3.03
C ALA A 288 -5.52 -9.53 -4.05
N PHE A 289 -6.07 -8.38 -3.69
CA PHE A 289 -6.15 -7.22 -4.58
C PHE A 289 -5.91 -5.91 -3.82
N PRO A 290 -5.33 -4.88 -4.47
CA PRO A 290 -5.01 -3.62 -3.80
C PRO A 290 -6.27 -2.90 -3.32
N ALA A 291 -6.18 -2.30 -2.13
CA ALA A 291 -7.23 -1.47 -1.57
C ALA A 291 -7.40 -0.13 -2.29
N ASP A 292 -6.33 0.34 -2.92
CA ASP A 292 -6.28 1.59 -3.69
C ASP A 292 -5.33 1.36 -4.88
N TYR A 293 -5.92 1.10 -6.06
CA TYR A 293 -5.16 0.85 -7.28
C TYR A 293 -4.28 2.05 -7.65
N GLY A 294 -3.02 1.79 -8.00
CA GLY A 294 -2.03 2.84 -8.32
C GLY A 294 -1.43 3.54 -7.10
N ASN A 295 -1.89 3.23 -5.89
CA ASN A 295 -1.40 3.84 -4.66
C ASN A 295 -0.97 2.79 -3.62
N SER A 296 -1.76 1.77 -3.36
CA SER A 296 -1.42 0.67 -2.45
C SER A 296 -0.87 -0.56 -3.19
N GLY A 297 -1.18 -0.73 -4.46
CA GLY A 297 -0.73 -1.81 -5.33
C GLY A 297 -1.24 -1.64 -6.75
N ILE A 298 -0.66 -2.39 -7.69
CA ILE A 298 -1.06 -2.52 -9.09
C ILE A 298 -1.62 -3.93 -9.33
N MET A 299 -0.84 -4.96 -8.95
CA MET A 299 -1.16 -6.35 -9.29
C MET A 299 -2.24 -6.93 -8.38
N THR A 300 -3.16 -7.68 -8.97
CA THR A 300 -4.06 -8.59 -8.27
C THR A 300 -3.46 -9.99 -8.32
N PHE A 301 -3.48 -10.71 -7.20
CA PHE A 301 -2.91 -12.04 -7.08
C PHE A 301 -4.00 -13.07 -6.80
N VAL A 302 -3.85 -14.26 -7.40
CA VAL A 302 -4.66 -15.43 -7.04
C VAL A 302 -3.74 -16.63 -6.81
N VAL A 303 -4.12 -17.48 -5.85
CA VAL A 303 -3.44 -18.75 -5.59
C VAL A 303 -4.46 -19.81 -5.25
N SER A 304 -4.20 -21.06 -5.66
CA SER A 304 -5.03 -22.20 -5.26
C SER A 304 -4.20 -23.25 -4.52
N HIS A 305 -4.86 -24.33 -4.09
CA HIS A 305 -4.27 -25.51 -3.46
C HIS A 305 -3.11 -26.11 -4.28
N GLN A 306 -3.02 -25.79 -5.58
CA GLN A 306 -1.91 -26.20 -6.45
C GLN A 306 -0.61 -25.46 -6.17
N GLY A 307 -0.64 -24.34 -5.42
CA GLY A 307 0.53 -23.61 -4.94
C GLY A 307 1.12 -22.60 -5.92
N LYS A 308 0.58 -22.45 -7.13
CA LYS A 308 1.01 -21.45 -8.11
C LYS A 308 0.34 -20.11 -7.81
N ILE A 309 1.15 -19.09 -7.58
CA ILE A 309 0.66 -17.71 -7.43
C ILE A 309 0.65 -17.08 -8.83
N LEU A 310 -0.50 -16.60 -9.24
CA LEU A 310 -0.70 -15.92 -10.51
C LEU A 310 -1.03 -14.45 -10.23
N GLN A 311 -0.63 -13.56 -11.14
CA GLN A 311 -0.83 -12.12 -11.03
C GLN A 311 -1.40 -11.55 -12.31
N LYS A 312 -2.19 -10.47 -12.17
CA LYS A 312 -2.74 -9.71 -13.27
C LYS A 312 -2.98 -8.26 -12.86
N ASP A 313 -2.61 -7.33 -13.74
CA ASP A 313 -3.07 -5.94 -13.64
C ASP A 313 -4.50 -5.85 -14.18
N LEU A 314 -5.45 -5.49 -13.32
CA LEU A 314 -6.86 -5.32 -13.67
C LEU A 314 -7.21 -3.86 -14.02
N GLY A 315 -6.23 -2.93 -13.92
CA GLY A 315 -6.39 -1.52 -14.23
C GLY A 315 -7.23 -0.75 -13.19
N ASP A 316 -7.66 0.47 -13.55
CA ASP A 316 -8.35 1.41 -12.67
C ASP A 316 -9.65 0.85 -12.05
N ASN A 317 -10.23 -0.20 -12.62
CA ASN A 317 -11.46 -0.85 -12.12
C ASN A 317 -11.17 -2.06 -11.23
N THR A 318 -9.95 -2.20 -10.70
CA THR A 318 -9.51 -3.37 -9.92
C THR A 318 -10.46 -3.71 -8.77
N GLU A 319 -10.86 -2.72 -7.96
CA GLU A 319 -11.76 -2.95 -6.82
C GLU A 319 -13.09 -3.58 -7.27
N PHE A 320 -13.69 -3.03 -8.34
CA PHE A 320 -14.96 -3.55 -8.87
C PHE A 320 -14.81 -4.96 -9.45
N ILE A 321 -13.77 -5.19 -10.28
CA ILE A 321 -13.53 -6.47 -10.94
C ILE A 321 -13.19 -7.54 -9.90
N ALA A 322 -12.20 -7.30 -9.04
CA ALA A 322 -11.79 -8.22 -8.00
C ALA A 322 -12.89 -8.43 -6.95
N GLY A 323 -13.65 -7.36 -6.61
CA GLY A 323 -14.83 -7.43 -5.75
C GLY A 323 -15.89 -8.41 -6.25
N ALA A 324 -16.07 -8.50 -7.57
CA ALA A 324 -17.02 -9.40 -8.21
C ALA A 324 -16.52 -10.85 -8.37
N MET A 325 -15.21 -11.12 -8.23
CA MET A 325 -14.65 -12.46 -8.38
C MET A 325 -15.13 -13.39 -7.26
N GLN A 326 -15.86 -14.46 -7.59
CA GLN A 326 -16.37 -15.46 -6.66
C GLN A 326 -15.71 -16.83 -6.84
N GLU A 327 -14.95 -17.01 -7.91
CA GLU A 327 -14.33 -18.26 -8.34
C GLU A 327 -12.84 -18.04 -8.60
N TYR A 328 -12.02 -19.04 -8.33
CA TYR A 328 -10.65 -19.11 -8.84
C TYR A 328 -10.72 -19.52 -10.31
N ASP A 329 -10.60 -18.56 -11.22
CA ASP A 329 -10.75 -18.81 -12.65
C ASP A 329 -9.73 -18.05 -13.52
N PRO A 330 -8.41 -18.15 -13.22
CA PRO A 330 -7.40 -17.49 -14.02
C PRO A 330 -7.34 -18.08 -15.44
N ASP A 331 -7.46 -17.20 -16.41
CA ASP A 331 -7.25 -17.49 -17.83
C ASP A 331 -5.77 -17.29 -18.25
N GLU A 332 -5.47 -17.42 -19.53
CA GLU A 332 -4.14 -17.28 -20.13
C GLU A 332 -3.52 -15.87 -19.98
N THR A 333 -4.31 -14.86 -19.57
CA THR A 333 -3.84 -13.48 -19.36
C THR A 333 -3.22 -13.28 -17.98
N TRP A 334 -3.33 -14.27 -17.09
CA TRP A 334 -2.66 -14.26 -15.80
C TRP A 334 -1.24 -14.79 -15.90
N ALA A 335 -0.28 -14.01 -15.41
CA ALA A 335 1.13 -14.39 -15.41
C ALA A 335 1.51 -15.11 -14.10
N LEU A 336 2.42 -16.08 -14.19
CA LEU A 336 3.01 -16.69 -13.00
C LEU A 336 3.91 -15.65 -12.28
N VAL A 337 3.79 -15.57 -10.97
CA VAL A 337 4.76 -14.83 -10.15
C VAL A 337 6.07 -15.60 -10.15
N GLU A 338 7.14 -14.96 -10.63
CA GLU A 338 8.50 -15.51 -10.58
C GLU A 338 9.05 -15.41 -9.16
N ASP A 339 9.85 -16.42 -8.74
CA ASP A 339 10.49 -16.49 -7.41
C ASP A 339 11.71 -15.56 -7.30
#